data_49b147908032816ee9cd6d095dc47615
#
_entry.id   49b147908032816ee9cd6d095dc47615
#
_cell.length_a   1.000
_cell.length_b   1.000
_cell.length_c   1.000
_cell.angle_alpha   90.00
_cell.angle_beta   90.00
_cell.angle_gamma   90.00
#
_symmetry.space_group_name_H-M   'P 1'
#
loop_
_entity.id
_entity.type
_entity.pdbx_description
1 polymer ?
#
loop_
_entity_poly.entity_id
_entity_poly.type
_entity_poly.pdbx_seq_one_letter_code
_entity_poly.pdbx_strand_id
1 'polypeptide(L)'
;MVGFSVYLSAPLTAATRAYMQAMQAAGFSGVFTSLHIPEDDADVLAQRVTQLAAWCRELHLELIADISDRGLAALGWTLAAPQAILATGLTGLRIDDGIDLAAVAKLSHVMPVALNASTLTSDDVATLRANEADWSHLEAWHNYYPRPETGLARDWYAEKNAWLTKLGFTTMAFVPGDGELRGPLQQQLPTLESHRGWSPLAALVDLAQLHTGRIYIGDNTITPAAQAAIAAYCATGTITLHVTAAPAALTGELWHNRPDVAAQVVRLVEGRKRQLLPTAPQPAQARPWVR
;
A
#
# COMPACT_ATOMS: atom_id res chain seq x y z
N MET A 1 -8.98 0.43 0.34
CA MET A 1 -8.46 1.82 0.31
C MET A 1 -7.08 1.82 -0.31
N VAL A 2 -6.77 2.80 -1.17
CA VAL A 2 -5.44 2.94 -1.79
C VAL A 2 -4.77 4.23 -1.34
N GLY A 3 -3.44 4.18 -1.17
CA GLY A 3 -2.63 5.31 -0.74
C GLY A 3 -1.25 5.33 -1.40
N PHE A 4 -0.46 6.33 -1.08
CA PHE A 4 0.87 6.52 -1.62
C PHE A 4 1.81 7.14 -0.58
N SER A 5 3.11 7.05 -0.82
CA SER A 5 4.12 7.59 0.08
C SER A 5 4.57 8.99 -0.35
N VAL A 6 4.80 9.86 0.63
CA VAL A 6 5.49 11.15 0.47
C VAL A 6 6.57 11.22 1.53
N TYR A 7 7.83 11.26 1.11
CA TYR A 7 8.96 11.24 2.03
C TYR A 7 9.51 12.65 2.29
N LEU A 8 9.92 12.89 3.53
CA LEU A 8 10.36 14.20 4.02
C LEU A 8 11.88 14.36 4.04
N SER A 9 12.63 13.44 3.44
CA SER A 9 14.09 13.54 3.29
C SER A 9 14.56 14.70 2.39
N ALA A 10 13.65 15.23 1.56
CA ALA A 10 13.88 16.41 0.74
C ALA A 10 12.77 17.45 0.98
N PRO A 11 12.98 18.74 0.64
CA PRO A 11 11.94 19.76 0.71
C PRO A 11 10.73 19.39 -0.14
N LEU A 12 9.53 19.68 0.36
CA LEU A 12 8.29 19.57 -0.39
C LEU A 12 8.21 20.67 -1.46
N THR A 13 7.97 20.28 -2.70
CA THR A 13 7.99 21.17 -3.87
C THR A 13 6.62 21.31 -4.52
N ALA A 14 6.48 22.25 -5.45
CA ALA A 14 5.27 22.35 -6.28
C ALA A 14 5.02 21.08 -7.10
N ALA A 15 6.08 20.35 -7.52
CA ALA A 15 5.96 19.07 -8.20
C ALA A 15 5.39 18.00 -7.26
N THR A 16 5.83 17.93 -6.00
CA THR A 16 5.26 17.05 -4.97
C THR A 16 3.76 17.31 -4.80
N ARG A 17 3.37 18.59 -4.67
CA ARG A 17 1.96 18.96 -4.54
C ARG A 17 1.13 18.58 -5.76
N ALA A 18 1.65 18.81 -6.96
CA ALA A 18 0.98 18.42 -8.20
C ALA A 18 0.79 16.90 -8.30
N TYR A 19 1.79 16.11 -7.89
CA TYR A 19 1.66 14.66 -7.79
C TYR A 19 0.57 14.24 -6.79
N MET A 20 0.53 14.81 -5.59
CA MET A 20 -0.52 14.54 -4.61
C MET A 20 -1.92 14.85 -5.14
N GLN A 21 -2.08 15.97 -5.86
CA GLN A 21 -3.35 16.34 -6.51
C GLN A 21 -3.76 15.31 -7.57
N ALA A 22 -2.82 14.87 -8.41
CA ALA A 22 -3.06 13.85 -9.42
C ALA A 22 -3.47 12.50 -8.78
N MET A 23 -2.78 12.08 -7.72
CA MET A 23 -3.12 10.87 -6.98
C MET A 23 -4.51 10.95 -6.34
N GLN A 24 -4.83 12.07 -5.71
CA GLN A 24 -6.17 12.31 -5.14
C GLN A 24 -7.26 12.26 -6.21
N ALA A 25 -7.06 12.91 -7.34
CA ALA A 25 -7.99 12.88 -8.48
C ALA A 25 -8.17 11.47 -9.06
N ALA A 26 -7.17 10.60 -8.93
CA ALA A 26 -7.21 9.20 -9.31
C ALA A 26 -7.86 8.28 -8.24
N GLY A 27 -8.37 8.84 -7.12
CA GLY A 27 -9.08 8.10 -6.08
C GLY A 27 -8.20 7.57 -4.96
N PHE A 28 -6.92 7.97 -4.89
CA PHE A 28 -6.10 7.68 -3.74
C PHE A 28 -6.52 8.58 -2.57
N SER A 29 -6.61 8.03 -1.36
CA SER A 29 -7.16 8.72 -0.20
C SER A 29 -6.26 8.74 1.03
N GLY A 30 -5.09 8.08 0.99
CA GLY A 30 -4.14 8.07 2.09
C GLY A 30 -2.72 8.39 1.67
N VAL A 31 -2.01 9.09 2.56
CA VAL A 31 -0.59 9.40 2.45
C VAL A 31 0.15 8.74 3.60
N PHE A 32 1.23 8.05 3.28
CA PHE A 32 2.20 7.55 4.24
C PHE A 32 3.45 8.42 4.21
N THR A 33 4.00 8.72 5.38
CA THR A 33 5.33 9.31 5.51
C THR A 33 6.11 8.62 6.63
N SER A 34 7.44 8.73 6.61
CA SER A 34 8.30 8.19 7.66
C SER A 34 9.02 9.34 8.34
N LEU A 35 8.99 9.34 9.67
CA LEU A 35 9.70 10.30 10.52
C LEU A 35 11.00 9.69 11.10
N HIS A 36 11.43 8.54 10.58
CA HIS A 36 12.70 7.91 10.91
C HIS A 36 13.85 8.51 10.09
N ILE A 37 14.25 9.73 10.39
CA ILE A 37 15.36 10.37 9.72
C ILE A 37 16.41 10.75 10.78
N PRO A 38 17.46 9.94 10.96
CA PRO A 38 18.45 10.13 12.04
C PRO A 38 19.30 11.39 11.91
N GLU A 39 19.33 12.00 10.73
CA GLU A 39 20.31 13.03 10.35
C GLU A 39 19.68 14.40 10.08
N ASP A 40 18.35 14.51 10.06
CA ASP A 40 17.68 15.79 9.83
C ASP A 40 17.53 16.60 11.12
N ASP A 41 17.67 17.91 10.99
CA ASP A 41 17.28 18.87 11.99
C ASP A 41 15.78 18.69 12.33
N ALA A 42 15.47 18.44 13.60
CA ALA A 42 14.12 18.20 14.10
C ALA A 42 13.15 19.34 13.71
N ASP A 43 13.63 20.59 13.70
CA ASP A 43 12.84 21.75 13.32
C ASP A 43 12.48 21.71 11.83
N VAL A 44 13.41 21.31 10.97
CA VAL A 44 13.16 21.15 9.53
C VAL A 44 12.14 20.04 9.27
N LEU A 45 12.27 18.91 9.99
CA LEU A 45 11.33 17.80 9.88
C LEU A 45 9.92 18.23 10.35
N ALA A 46 9.81 18.91 11.47
CA ALA A 46 8.54 19.43 12.00
C ALA A 46 7.86 20.40 11.03
N GLN A 47 8.62 21.29 10.38
CA GLN A 47 8.10 22.19 9.34
C GLN A 47 7.58 21.42 8.13
N ARG A 48 8.32 20.41 7.63
CA ARG A 48 7.91 19.59 6.49
C ARG A 48 6.66 18.78 6.81
N VAL A 49 6.57 18.18 8.01
CA VAL A 49 5.36 17.47 8.46
C VAL A 49 4.15 18.39 8.47
N THR A 50 4.29 19.57 9.05
CA THR A 50 3.20 20.57 9.10
C THR A 50 2.76 20.99 7.70
N GLN A 51 3.71 21.21 6.80
CA GLN A 51 3.40 21.55 5.41
C GLN A 51 2.68 20.40 4.69
N LEU A 52 3.16 19.15 4.84
CA LEU A 52 2.52 17.97 4.25
C LEU A 52 1.10 17.79 4.80
N ALA A 53 0.92 17.94 6.10
CA ALA A 53 -0.37 17.82 6.76
C ALA A 53 -1.37 18.90 6.27
N ALA A 54 -0.90 20.12 6.05
CA ALA A 54 -1.72 21.18 5.46
C ALA A 54 -2.21 20.79 4.05
N TRP A 55 -1.32 20.25 3.21
CA TRP A 55 -1.70 19.80 1.86
C TRP A 55 -2.63 18.58 1.89
N CYS A 56 -2.40 17.63 2.80
CA CYS A 56 -3.31 16.49 2.97
C CYS A 56 -4.70 16.94 3.39
N ARG A 57 -4.81 17.90 4.30
CA ARG A 57 -6.09 18.47 4.73
C ARG A 57 -6.83 19.18 3.59
N GLU A 58 -6.14 20.00 2.80
CA GLU A 58 -6.71 20.66 1.62
C GLU A 58 -7.22 19.67 0.57
N LEU A 59 -6.53 18.54 0.41
CA LEU A 59 -6.84 17.47 -0.55
C LEU A 59 -7.75 16.38 0.04
N HIS A 60 -8.20 16.50 1.27
CA HIS A 60 -9.00 15.49 1.98
C HIS A 60 -8.33 14.10 2.00
N LEU A 61 -7.00 14.07 2.19
CA LEU A 61 -6.20 12.85 2.31
C LEU A 61 -5.92 12.55 3.79
N GLU A 62 -6.01 11.27 4.16
CA GLU A 62 -5.45 10.81 5.44
C GLU A 62 -3.92 10.93 5.41
N LEU A 63 -3.32 11.24 6.53
CA LEU A 63 -1.86 11.30 6.68
C LEU A 63 -1.43 10.44 7.87
N ILE A 64 -0.78 9.32 7.59
CA ILE A 64 -0.22 8.41 8.59
C ILE A 64 1.30 8.55 8.58
N ALA A 65 1.86 8.83 9.75
CA ALA A 65 3.31 8.95 9.92
C ALA A 65 3.88 7.75 10.69
N ASP A 66 4.94 7.17 10.13
CA ASP A 66 5.73 6.13 10.80
C ASP A 66 6.73 6.78 11.76
N ILE A 67 6.71 6.37 13.03
CA ILE A 67 7.51 6.98 14.07
C ILE A 67 8.01 5.96 15.09
N SER A 68 9.26 6.15 15.54
CA SER A 68 9.84 5.42 16.66
C SER A 68 9.84 6.24 17.93
N ASP A 69 10.18 5.61 19.05
CA ASP A 69 10.41 6.29 20.34
C ASP A 69 11.43 7.44 20.19
N ARG A 70 12.52 7.22 19.46
CA ARG A 70 13.50 8.27 19.16
C ARG A 70 12.93 9.43 18.35
N GLY A 71 12.09 9.13 17.37
CA GLY A 71 11.41 10.14 16.56
C GLY A 71 10.45 10.98 17.38
N LEU A 72 9.68 10.36 18.29
CA LEU A 72 8.84 11.07 19.25
C LEU A 72 9.66 12.04 20.10
N ALA A 73 10.75 11.55 20.70
CA ALA A 73 11.63 12.36 21.55
C ALA A 73 12.27 13.52 20.77
N ALA A 74 12.74 13.30 19.54
CA ALA A 74 13.33 14.33 18.69
C ALA A 74 12.35 15.46 18.33
N LEU A 75 11.06 15.14 18.15
CA LEU A 75 10.01 16.11 17.87
C LEU A 75 9.37 16.70 19.14
N GLY A 76 9.83 16.29 20.32
CA GLY A 76 9.24 16.70 21.60
C GLY A 76 7.81 16.20 21.79
N TRP A 77 7.44 15.11 21.12
CA TRP A 77 6.12 14.50 21.22
C TRP A 77 6.07 13.41 22.28
N THR A 78 4.90 13.24 22.87
CA THR A 78 4.61 12.13 23.77
C THR A 78 3.22 11.58 23.51
N LEU A 79 3.09 10.25 23.53
CA LEU A 79 1.80 9.58 23.36
C LEU A 79 0.85 9.84 24.55
N ALA A 80 1.39 10.20 25.71
CA ALA A 80 0.58 10.57 26.89
C ALA A 80 -0.13 11.92 26.73
N ALA A 81 0.37 12.80 25.86
CA ALA A 81 -0.23 14.10 25.54
C ALA A 81 -0.29 14.30 24.01
N PRO A 82 -1.19 13.59 23.30
CA PRO A 82 -1.21 13.53 21.83
C PRO A 82 -1.64 14.85 21.17
N GLN A 83 -2.02 15.86 21.92
CA GLN A 83 -2.50 17.15 21.39
C GLN A 83 -1.47 17.84 20.48
N ALA A 84 -0.18 17.73 20.80
CA ALA A 84 0.89 18.25 19.94
C ALA A 84 0.95 17.52 18.59
N ILE A 85 0.73 16.20 18.59
CA ILE A 85 0.69 15.36 17.40
C ILE A 85 -0.53 15.73 16.55
N LEU A 86 -1.71 15.79 17.15
CA LEU A 86 -2.95 16.18 16.49
C LEU A 86 -2.89 17.60 15.90
N ALA A 87 -2.22 18.52 16.59
CA ALA A 87 -2.07 19.90 16.14
C ALA A 87 -1.25 20.01 14.84
N THR A 88 -0.42 19.01 14.50
CA THR A 88 0.28 18.96 13.20
C THR A 88 -0.66 18.70 12.03
N GLY A 89 -1.80 18.04 12.28
CA GLY A 89 -2.74 17.61 11.27
C GLY A 89 -2.52 16.17 10.79
N LEU A 90 -1.68 15.38 11.47
CA LEU A 90 -1.60 13.93 11.29
C LEU A 90 -2.94 13.30 11.64
N THR A 91 -3.39 12.36 10.82
CA THR A 91 -4.66 11.63 11.04
C THR A 91 -4.45 10.29 11.72
N GLY A 92 -3.21 9.80 11.80
CA GLY A 92 -2.85 8.59 12.50
C GLY A 92 -1.34 8.42 12.61
N LEU A 93 -0.92 7.49 13.46
CA LEU A 93 0.48 7.11 13.64
C LEU A 93 0.68 5.63 13.33
N ARG A 94 1.78 5.30 12.67
CA ARG A 94 2.33 3.96 12.66
C ARG A 94 3.44 3.89 13.69
N ILE A 95 3.25 3.03 14.65
CA ILE A 95 4.19 2.83 15.75
C ILE A 95 5.15 1.71 15.39
N ASP A 96 6.43 2.04 15.38
CA ASP A 96 7.51 1.06 15.26
C ASP A 96 7.95 0.55 16.67
N ASP A 97 9.00 -0.26 16.74
CA ASP A 97 9.45 -0.91 17.97
C ASP A 97 9.73 0.07 19.14
N GLY A 98 9.62 -0.46 20.36
CA GLY A 98 10.04 0.22 21.61
C GLY A 98 8.96 1.02 22.32
N ILE A 99 7.73 1.07 21.78
CA ILE A 99 6.63 1.82 22.39
C ILE A 99 5.73 0.89 23.21
N ASP A 100 5.41 1.33 24.44
CA ASP A 100 4.55 0.60 25.36
C ASP A 100 3.11 0.45 24.81
N LEU A 101 2.62 -0.79 24.76
CA LEU A 101 1.28 -1.11 24.26
C LEU A 101 0.14 -0.52 25.11
N ALA A 102 0.37 -0.23 26.39
CA ALA A 102 -0.61 0.49 27.20
C ALA A 102 -0.74 1.95 26.75
N ALA A 103 0.35 2.57 26.29
CA ALA A 103 0.31 3.90 25.68
C ALA A 103 -0.39 3.87 24.32
N VAL A 104 -0.13 2.83 23.51
CA VAL A 104 -0.83 2.58 22.24
C VAL A 104 -2.34 2.44 22.46
N ALA A 105 -2.74 1.63 23.45
CA ALA A 105 -4.16 1.44 23.77
C ALA A 105 -4.85 2.77 24.12
N LYS A 106 -4.22 3.62 24.91
CA LYS A 106 -4.75 4.96 25.23
C LYS A 106 -4.83 5.86 23.99
N LEU A 107 -3.80 5.83 23.13
CA LEU A 107 -3.77 6.63 21.91
C LEU A 107 -4.88 6.20 20.93
N SER A 108 -5.24 4.92 20.89
CA SER A 108 -6.28 4.41 20.01
C SER A 108 -7.65 5.04 20.25
N HIS A 109 -7.94 5.56 21.44
CA HIS A 109 -9.16 6.32 21.73
C HIS A 109 -9.16 7.74 21.14
N VAL A 110 -8.03 8.20 20.62
CA VAL A 110 -7.84 9.57 20.14
C VAL A 110 -7.66 9.63 18.63
N MET A 111 -6.94 8.64 18.07
CA MET A 111 -6.62 8.59 16.64
C MET A 111 -6.30 7.17 16.19
N PRO A 112 -6.37 6.88 14.89
CA PRO A 112 -5.89 5.62 14.31
C PRO A 112 -4.43 5.34 14.64
N VAL A 113 -4.15 4.11 15.05
CA VAL A 113 -2.81 3.63 15.39
C VAL A 113 -2.52 2.34 14.64
N ALA A 114 -1.50 2.35 13.82
CA ALA A 114 -1.01 1.18 13.12
C ALA A 114 0.19 0.58 13.86
N LEU A 115 0.18 -0.73 14.03
CA LEU A 115 1.26 -1.53 14.63
C LEU A 115 2.00 -2.30 13.55
N ASN A 116 3.24 -2.72 13.83
CA ASN A 116 4.00 -3.55 12.91
C ASN A 116 3.36 -4.95 12.80
N ALA A 117 2.71 -5.21 11.66
CA ALA A 117 1.99 -6.46 11.40
C ALA A 117 2.90 -7.70 11.50
N SER A 118 4.19 -7.56 11.14
CA SER A 118 5.12 -8.69 11.11
C SER A 118 5.55 -9.15 12.50
N THR A 119 5.67 -8.23 13.46
CA THR A 119 6.15 -8.50 14.81
C THR A 119 5.04 -8.73 15.84
N LEU A 120 3.81 -8.27 15.54
CA LEU A 120 2.67 -8.38 16.44
C LEU A 120 2.39 -9.84 16.82
N THR A 121 2.29 -10.09 18.14
CA THR A 121 2.08 -11.43 18.74
C THR A 121 0.71 -11.57 19.40
N SER A 122 0.36 -12.79 19.83
CA SER A 122 -0.85 -13.02 20.62
C SER A 122 -0.79 -12.36 22.00
N ASP A 123 0.40 -12.25 22.59
CA ASP A 123 0.59 -11.59 23.88
C ASP A 123 0.42 -10.07 23.77
N ASP A 124 0.87 -9.47 22.64
CA ASP A 124 0.61 -8.06 22.36
C ASP A 124 -0.89 -7.78 22.24
N VAL A 125 -1.61 -8.66 21.53
CA VAL A 125 -3.07 -8.58 21.40
C VAL A 125 -3.76 -8.71 22.75
N ALA A 126 -3.30 -9.61 23.61
CA ALA A 126 -3.83 -9.75 24.97
C ALA A 126 -3.56 -8.48 25.80
N THR A 127 -2.38 -7.88 25.67
CA THR A 127 -2.01 -6.62 26.33
C THR A 127 -2.88 -5.45 25.88
N LEU A 128 -3.13 -5.32 24.56
CA LEU A 128 -4.02 -4.29 24.02
C LEU A 128 -5.45 -4.44 24.55
N ARG A 129 -5.96 -5.68 24.64
CA ARG A 129 -7.29 -5.97 25.21
C ARG A 129 -7.35 -5.65 26.69
N ALA A 130 -6.33 -6.05 27.45
CA ALA A 130 -6.26 -5.77 28.89
C ALA A 130 -6.21 -4.27 29.22
N ASN A 131 -5.70 -3.46 28.28
CA ASN A 131 -5.65 -1.99 28.38
C ASN A 131 -6.82 -1.31 27.64
N GLU A 132 -7.88 -2.05 27.28
CA GLU A 132 -9.12 -1.53 26.71
C GLU A 132 -8.93 -0.69 25.43
N ALA A 133 -7.99 -1.10 24.54
CA ALA A 133 -7.72 -0.40 23.29
C ALA A 133 -8.99 -0.28 22.42
N ASP A 134 -9.16 0.83 21.72
CA ASP A 134 -10.22 0.99 20.73
C ASP A 134 -9.87 0.25 19.43
N TRP A 135 -10.49 -0.91 19.24
CA TRP A 135 -10.23 -1.79 18.09
C TRP A 135 -10.64 -1.18 16.76
N SER A 136 -11.53 -0.20 16.73
CA SER A 136 -11.93 0.49 15.51
C SER A 136 -10.81 1.39 14.95
N HIS A 137 -9.87 1.76 15.78
CA HIS A 137 -8.71 2.57 15.45
C HIS A 137 -7.39 1.78 15.39
N LEU A 138 -7.42 0.45 15.58
CA LEU A 138 -6.21 -0.35 15.48
C LEU A 138 -6.03 -0.94 14.09
N GLU A 139 -4.87 -0.71 13.53
CA GLU A 139 -4.43 -1.24 12.26
C GLU A 139 -3.13 -2.06 12.40
N ALA A 140 -2.86 -2.94 11.45
CA ALA A 140 -1.63 -3.73 11.40
C ALA A 140 -0.97 -3.55 10.04
N TRP A 141 0.16 -2.87 10.01
CA TRP A 141 0.86 -2.44 8.81
C TRP A 141 2.15 -3.20 8.61
N HIS A 142 2.29 -3.87 7.47
CA HIS A 142 3.55 -4.48 7.07
C HIS A 142 4.56 -3.43 6.63
N ASN A 143 5.85 -3.76 6.75
CA ASN A 143 6.93 -2.93 6.20
C ASN A 143 7.04 -3.08 4.67
N TYR A 144 7.66 -2.13 4.03
CA TYR A 144 8.29 -2.32 2.74
C TYR A 144 9.76 -2.75 2.93
N TYR A 145 10.30 -3.42 1.93
CA TYR A 145 11.65 -4.01 1.99
C TYR A 145 12.52 -3.46 0.86
N PRO A 146 13.44 -2.51 1.16
CA PRO A 146 14.23 -1.84 0.12
C PRO A 146 15.34 -2.73 -0.45
N ARG A 147 15.83 -3.71 0.32
CA ARG A 147 16.88 -4.62 -0.13
C ARG A 147 16.25 -5.82 -0.84
N PRO A 148 16.69 -6.16 -2.07
CA PRO A 148 16.28 -7.39 -2.74
C PRO A 148 16.47 -8.63 -1.86
N GLU A 149 15.58 -9.59 -2.03
CA GLU A 149 15.53 -10.87 -1.33
C GLU A 149 15.14 -10.79 0.17
N THR A 150 14.78 -9.59 0.67
CA THR A 150 14.37 -9.42 2.07
C THR A 150 12.87 -9.23 2.27
N GLY A 151 12.11 -9.10 1.20
CA GLY A 151 10.64 -8.98 1.26
C GLY A 151 9.98 -10.26 1.78
N LEU A 152 8.74 -10.13 2.25
CA LEU A 152 8.01 -11.24 2.86
C LEU A 152 7.67 -12.32 1.83
N ALA A 153 7.66 -13.57 2.29
CA ALA A 153 7.11 -14.69 1.53
C ALA A 153 5.58 -14.60 1.48
N ARG A 154 5.00 -14.84 0.29
CA ARG A 154 3.56 -14.67 0.03
C ARG A 154 2.68 -15.54 0.93
N ASP A 155 3.04 -16.81 1.13
CA ASP A 155 2.23 -17.73 1.93
C ASP A 155 2.23 -17.35 3.41
N TRP A 156 3.39 -16.99 3.95
CA TRP A 156 3.51 -16.49 5.33
C TRP A 156 2.68 -15.20 5.52
N TYR A 157 2.74 -14.29 4.55
CA TYR A 157 1.96 -13.06 4.57
C TYR A 157 0.45 -13.34 4.57
N ALA A 158 -0.02 -14.26 3.73
CA ALA A 158 -1.43 -14.64 3.65
C ALA A 158 -1.94 -15.19 4.99
N GLU A 159 -1.17 -16.11 5.63
CA GLU A 159 -1.51 -16.67 6.94
C GLU A 159 -1.53 -15.59 8.03
N LYS A 160 -0.52 -14.70 8.04
CA LYS A 160 -0.43 -13.60 9.00
C LYS A 160 -1.61 -12.64 8.85
N ASN A 161 -1.96 -12.25 7.63
CA ASN A 161 -3.11 -11.37 7.37
C ASN A 161 -4.44 -12.01 7.75
N ALA A 162 -4.62 -13.29 7.45
CA ALA A 162 -5.83 -14.01 7.88
C ALA A 162 -5.99 -14.00 9.41
N TRP A 163 -4.88 -14.20 10.15
CA TRP A 163 -4.88 -14.11 11.60
C TRP A 163 -5.19 -12.70 12.10
N LEU A 164 -4.55 -11.67 11.56
CA LEU A 164 -4.76 -10.27 11.93
C LEU A 164 -6.20 -9.82 11.66
N THR A 165 -6.72 -10.13 10.48
CA THR A 165 -8.10 -9.80 10.09
C THR A 165 -9.14 -10.48 10.99
N LYS A 166 -8.90 -11.75 11.36
CA LYS A 166 -9.75 -12.47 12.31
C LYS A 166 -9.77 -11.82 13.68
N LEU A 167 -8.71 -11.14 14.09
CA LEU A 167 -8.63 -10.38 15.34
C LEU A 167 -9.31 -9.02 15.26
N GLY A 168 -9.66 -8.53 14.07
CA GLY A 168 -10.32 -7.24 13.83
C GLY A 168 -9.39 -6.13 13.34
N PHE A 169 -8.11 -6.41 13.07
CA PHE A 169 -7.21 -5.40 12.52
C PHE A 169 -7.50 -5.11 11.05
N THR A 170 -7.45 -3.84 10.68
CA THR A 170 -7.27 -3.45 9.28
C THR A 170 -5.80 -3.62 8.90
N THR A 171 -5.53 -4.46 7.91
CA THR A 171 -4.17 -4.73 7.46
C THR A 171 -3.75 -3.79 6.33
N MET A 172 -2.46 -3.44 6.28
CA MET A 172 -1.89 -2.65 5.19
C MET A 172 -0.57 -3.25 4.70
N ALA A 173 -0.31 -3.09 3.38
CA ALA A 173 0.95 -3.43 2.75
C ALA A 173 1.31 -2.47 1.62
N PHE A 174 2.58 -2.51 1.23
CA PHE A 174 3.12 -1.69 0.15
C PHE A 174 3.28 -2.48 -1.14
N VAL A 175 2.99 -1.80 -2.25
CA VAL A 175 3.31 -2.24 -3.60
C VAL A 175 4.45 -1.40 -4.17
N PRO A 176 5.25 -1.96 -5.12
CA PRO A 176 6.33 -1.21 -5.75
C PRO A 176 5.78 -0.05 -6.59
N GLY A 177 6.57 1.02 -6.70
CA GLY A 177 6.37 2.06 -7.72
C GLY A 177 7.02 1.68 -9.05
N ASP A 178 6.66 2.40 -10.11
CA ASP A 178 7.24 2.28 -11.46
C ASP A 178 7.62 3.64 -12.07
N GLY A 179 7.58 4.70 -11.26
CA GLY A 179 8.05 6.04 -11.59
C GLY A 179 9.42 6.31 -10.98
N GLU A 180 9.54 7.37 -10.18
CA GLU A 180 10.74 7.65 -9.40
C GLU A 180 10.83 6.69 -8.22
N LEU A 181 11.87 5.86 -8.21
CA LEU A 181 12.13 4.92 -7.14
C LEU A 181 12.82 5.60 -5.96
N ARG A 182 12.52 5.15 -4.74
CA ARG A 182 13.16 5.67 -3.54
C ARG A 182 14.59 5.21 -3.40
N GLY A 183 15.49 6.18 -3.13
CA GLY A 183 16.87 5.91 -2.75
C GLY A 183 17.04 5.30 -1.35
N PRO A 184 18.25 4.87 -0.99
CA PRO A 184 19.45 4.91 -1.83
C PRO A 184 19.55 3.75 -2.82
N LEU A 185 18.83 2.63 -2.61
CA LEU A 185 19.01 1.40 -3.41
C LEU A 185 18.30 1.45 -4.76
N GLN A 186 17.16 2.19 -4.87
CA GLN A 186 16.33 2.27 -6.08
C GLN A 186 15.94 0.88 -6.63
N GLN A 187 15.62 -0.04 -5.72
CA GLN A 187 15.26 -1.43 -6.02
C GLN A 187 13.79 -1.73 -5.74
N GLN A 188 12.96 -0.69 -5.78
CA GLN A 188 11.55 -0.72 -5.39
C GLN A 188 11.30 -1.03 -3.91
N LEU A 189 10.09 -0.72 -3.44
CA LEU A 189 9.71 -0.87 -2.03
C LEU A 189 8.44 -1.72 -1.85
N PRO A 190 8.45 -2.99 -2.27
CA PRO A 190 7.32 -3.89 -2.03
C PRO A 190 7.34 -4.44 -0.59
N THR A 191 6.18 -4.89 -0.10
CA THR A 191 6.07 -5.75 1.07
C THR A 191 6.42 -7.21 0.73
N LEU A 192 5.87 -7.73 -0.37
CA LEU A 192 6.18 -9.09 -0.82
C LEU A 192 7.36 -9.10 -1.77
N GLU A 193 8.32 -10.00 -1.56
CA GLU A 193 9.47 -10.11 -2.46
C GLU A 193 9.05 -10.48 -3.89
N SER A 194 8.03 -11.32 -4.05
CA SER A 194 7.50 -11.69 -5.36
C SER A 194 6.97 -10.50 -6.17
N HIS A 195 6.63 -9.39 -5.52
CA HIS A 195 6.14 -8.19 -6.22
C HIS A 195 7.26 -7.29 -6.76
N ARG A 196 8.50 -7.53 -6.36
CA ARG A 196 9.63 -6.77 -6.90
C ARG A 196 9.73 -6.97 -8.41
N GLY A 197 9.70 -5.88 -9.17
CA GLY A 197 9.65 -5.90 -10.64
C GLY A 197 8.25 -6.05 -11.23
N TRP A 198 7.20 -6.19 -10.41
CA TRP A 198 5.82 -6.20 -10.91
C TRP A 198 5.31 -4.77 -11.18
N SER A 199 4.29 -4.67 -12.04
CA SER A 199 3.54 -3.41 -12.15
C SER A 199 2.78 -3.13 -10.85
N PRO A 200 2.62 -1.85 -10.45
CA PRO A 200 1.87 -1.48 -9.24
C PRO A 200 0.47 -2.07 -9.20
N LEU A 201 -0.26 -2.08 -10.33
CA LEU A 201 -1.60 -2.67 -10.41
C LEU A 201 -1.60 -4.18 -10.18
N ALA A 202 -0.67 -4.93 -10.77
CA ALA A 202 -0.61 -6.38 -10.59
C ALA A 202 -0.34 -6.74 -9.13
N ALA A 203 0.59 -6.05 -8.47
CA ALA A 203 0.89 -6.21 -7.06
C ALA A 203 -0.31 -5.84 -6.17
N LEU A 204 -1.03 -4.76 -6.51
CA LEU A 204 -2.23 -4.32 -5.79
C LEU A 204 -3.33 -5.38 -5.86
N VAL A 205 -3.60 -5.93 -7.05
CA VAL A 205 -4.63 -6.98 -7.25
C VAL A 205 -4.29 -8.23 -6.46
N ASP A 206 -3.01 -8.65 -6.41
CA ASP A 206 -2.59 -9.82 -5.62
C ASP A 206 -2.76 -9.55 -4.11
N LEU A 207 -2.32 -8.40 -3.59
CA LEU A 207 -2.53 -8.04 -2.18
C LEU A 207 -4.00 -7.99 -1.79
N ALA A 208 -4.87 -7.46 -2.66
CA ALA A 208 -6.30 -7.39 -2.40
C ALA A 208 -6.93 -8.78 -2.18
N GLN A 209 -6.37 -9.84 -2.82
CA GLN A 209 -6.78 -11.23 -2.61
C GLN A 209 -6.24 -11.86 -1.33
N LEU A 210 -5.29 -11.20 -0.66
CA LEU A 210 -4.60 -11.67 0.54
C LEU A 210 -5.08 -10.96 1.82
N HIS A 211 -6.36 -10.59 1.87
CA HIS A 211 -6.96 -9.89 3.02
C HIS A 211 -6.25 -8.58 3.39
N THR A 212 -5.78 -7.83 2.40
CA THR A 212 -5.15 -6.53 2.62
C THR A 212 -6.18 -5.41 2.49
N GLY A 213 -6.49 -4.74 3.60
CA GLY A 213 -7.51 -3.69 3.66
C GLY A 213 -7.04 -2.35 3.07
N ARG A 214 -5.75 -2.03 3.23
CA ARG A 214 -5.12 -0.80 2.72
C ARG A 214 -3.89 -1.16 1.90
N ILE A 215 -3.71 -0.55 0.73
CA ILE A 215 -2.58 -0.82 -0.15
C ILE A 215 -1.96 0.51 -0.56
N TYR A 216 -0.67 0.67 -0.27
CA TYR A 216 0.06 1.92 -0.50
C TYR A 216 1.22 1.73 -1.48
N ILE A 217 1.48 2.74 -2.29
CA ILE A 217 2.70 2.79 -3.11
C ILE A 217 3.89 3.06 -2.19
N GLY A 218 4.88 2.20 -2.20
CA GLY A 218 6.07 2.32 -1.34
C GLY A 218 7.10 3.33 -1.86
N ASP A 219 7.28 3.43 -3.18
CA ASP A 219 8.23 4.33 -3.82
C ASP A 219 7.74 5.78 -3.90
N ASN A 220 8.59 6.70 -4.39
CA ASN A 220 8.30 8.11 -4.49
C ASN A 220 7.12 8.40 -5.43
N THR A 221 7.08 7.75 -6.60
CA THR A 221 6.00 7.95 -7.58
C THR A 221 5.65 6.70 -8.37
N ILE A 222 4.49 6.73 -9.00
CA ILE A 222 4.10 5.81 -10.08
C ILE A 222 3.93 6.59 -11.38
N THR A 223 4.00 5.87 -12.51
CA THR A 223 3.76 6.47 -13.82
C THR A 223 2.31 6.88 -14.00
N PRO A 224 2.00 7.87 -14.86
CA PRO A 224 0.60 8.23 -15.18
C PRO A 224 -0.22 7.05 -15.72
N ALA A 225 0.43 6.12 -16.42
CA ALA A 225 -0.23 4.91 -16.93
C ALA A 225 -0.64 3.96 -15.79
N ALA A 226 0.24 3.72 -14.82
CA ALA A 226 -0.08 2.93 -13.63
C ALA A 226 -1.15 3.61 -12.77
N GLN A 227 -1.09 4.92 -12.61
CA GLN A 227 -2.09 5.72 -11.91
C GLN A 227 -3.48 5.56 -12.54
N ALA A 228 -3.60 5.72 -13.87
CA ALA A 228 -4.85 5.55 -14.59
C ALA A 228 -5.39 4.10 -14.49
N ALA A 229 -4.51 3.11 -14.56
CA ALA A 229 -4.87 1.70 -14.45
C ALA A 229 -5.41 1.36 -13.05
N ILE A 230 -4.77 1.86 -11.98
CA ILE A 230 -5.25 1.68 -10.60
C ILE A 230 -6.58 2.42 -10.39
N ALA A 231 -6.72 3.64 -10.89
CA ALA A 231 -7.97 4.39 -10.80
C ALA A 231 -9.14 3.64 -11.47
N ALA A 232 -8.94 3.11 -12.67
CA ALA A 232 -9.94 2.32 -13.39
C ALA A 232 -10.31 1.04 -12.60
N TYR A 233 -9.32 0.33 -12.06
CA TYR A 233 -9.55 -0.85 -11.25
C TYR A 233 -10.34 -0.52 -9.98
N CYS A 234 -9.98 0.52 -9.25
CA CYS A 234 -10.68 0.93 -8.03
C CYS A 234 -12.12 1.37 -8.30
N ALA A 235 -12.37 2.03 -9.43
CA ALA A 235 -13.69 2.53 -9.80
C ALA A 235 -14.65 1.43 -10.32
N THR A 236 -14.13 0.47 -11.07
CA THR A 236 -14.98 -0.48 -11.83
C THR A 236 -14.58 -1.94 -11.71
N GLY A 237 -13.48 -2.27 -11.04
CA GLY A 237 -12.89 -3.62 -11.02
C GLY A 237 -12.26 -4.04 -12.37
N THR A 238 -12.10 -3.11 -13.30
CA THR A 238 -11.59 -3.41 -14.65
C THR A 238 -10.07 -3.39 -14.69
N ILE A 239 -9.46 -4.44 -15.22
CA ILE A 239 -8.03 -4.51 -15.50
C ILE A 239 -7.82 -4.28 -16.99
N THR A 240 -7.16 -3.19 -17.35
CA THR A 240 -6.81 -2.88 -18.74
C THR A 240 -5.48 -3.54 -19.10
N LEU A 241 -5.51 -4.42 -20.11
CA LEU A 241 -4.32 -5.05 -20.68
C LEU A 241 -4.06 -4.46 -22.06
N HIS A 242 -2.84 -3.94 -22.25
CA HIS A 242 -2.40 -3.47 -23.58
C HIS A 242 -1.81 -4.63 -24.36
N VAL A 243 -2.41 -4.93 -25.52
CA VAL A 243 -1.97 -6.01 -26.41
C VAL A 243 -1.45 -5.44 -27.70
N THR A 244 -0.39 -6.03 -28.27
CA THR A 244 0.19 -5.60 -29.54
C THR A 244 -0.62 -6.04 -30.75
N ALA A 245 -1.40 -7.11 -30.62
CA ALA A 245 -2.32 -7.60 -31.63
C ALA A 245 -3.43 -8.42 -30.97
N ALA A 246 -4.63 -8.28 -31.48
CA ALA A 246 -5.76 -9.15 -31.12
C ALA A 246 -6.37 -9.73 -32.40
N PRO A 247 -6.77 -11.03 -32.41
CA PRO A 247 -7.52 -11.59 -33.52
C PRO A 247 -8.82 -10.79 -33.75
N ALA A 248 -9.11 -10.46 -35.01
CA ALA A 248 -10.33 -9.70 -35.37
C ALA A 248 -11.61 -10.33 -34.82
N ALA A 249 -11.65 -11.65 -34.72
CA ALA A 249 -12.77 -12.40 -34.16
C ALA A 249 -13.01 -12.14 -32.65
N LEU A 250 -12.05 -11.55 -31.92
CA LEU A 250 -12.14 -11.26 -30.50
C LEU A 250 -12.37 -9.75 -30.20
N THR A 251 -12.30 -8.91 -31.23
CA THR A 251 -12.42 -7.44 -31.05
C THR A 251 -13.88 -6.97 -31.13
N GLY A 252 -14.18 -5.93 -30.33
CA GLY A 252 -15.48 -5.25 -30.38
C GLY A 252 -16.63 -5.95 -29.67
N GLU A 253 -16.38 -7.04 -28.97
CA GLU A 253 -17.41 -7.79 -28.24
C GLU A 253 -17.00 -8.09 -26.81
N LEU A 254 -17.99 -8.33 -25.95
CA LEU A 254 -17.80 -8.80 -24.58
C LEU A 254 -17.70 -10.33 -24.59
N TRP A 255 -16.67 -10.84 -23.92
CA TRP A 255 -16.41 -12.26 -23.76
C TRP A 255 -16.44 -12.65 -22.29
N HIS A 256 -16.97 -13.84 -21.99
CA HIS A 256 -17.06 -14.33 -20.61
C HIS A 256 -16.06 -15.45 -20.37
N ASN A 257 -15.32 -15.36 -19.27
CA ASN A 257 -14.49 -16.47 -18.81
C ASN A 257 -15.39 -17.61 -18.32
N ARG A 258 -14.94 -18.85 -18.54
CA ARG A 258 -15.64 -20.03 -18.02
C ARG A 258 -15.54 -20.06 -16.49
N PRO A 259 -16.59 -20.52 -15.78
CA PRO A 259 -16.57 -20.59 -14.32
C PRO A 259 -15.56 -21.61 -13.78
N ASP A 260 -15.20 -22.65 -14.56
CA ASP A 260 -14.13 -23.59 -14.25
C ASP A 260 -12.79 -22.98 -14.65
N VAL A 261 -12.13 -22.30 -13.70
CA VAL A 261 -10.90 -21.54 -13.94
C VAL A 261 -9.75 -22.46 -14.34
N ALA A 262 -9.02 -22.10 -15.41
CA ALA A 262 -7.76 -22.73 -15.77
C ALA A 262 -6.57 -21.93 -15.22
N ALA A 263 -5.53 -22.62 -14.74
CA ALA A 263 -4.39 -21.99 -14.09
C ALA A 263 -3.57 -21.05 -15.00
N GLN A 264 -3.56 -21.29 -16.31
CA GLN A 264 -2.64 -20.61 -17.24
C GLN A 264 -3.31 -19.95 -18.45
N VAL A 265 -4.62 -20.08 -18.61
CA VAL A 265 -5.34 -19.56 -19.78
C VAL A 265 -6.73 -19.06 -19.40
N VAL A 266 -7.18 -18.01 -20.09
CA VAL A 266 -8.58 -17.59 -20.06
C VAL A 266 -9.35 -18.38 -21.11
N ARG A 267 -10.42 -19.07 -20.71
CA ARG A 267 -11.26 -19.88 -21.60
C ARG A 267 -12.59 -19.18 -21.79
N LEU A 268 -12.89 -18.81 -23.03
CA LEU A 268 -14.12 -18.10 -23.35
C LEU A 268 -15.32 -19.05 -23.40
N VAL A 269 -16.41 -18.70 -22.73
CA VAL A 269 -17.68 -19.44 -22.76
C VAL A 269 -18.18 -19.56 -24.21
N GLU A 270 -18.12 -18.47 -24.96
CA GLU A 270 -18.61 -18.34 -26.33
C GLU A 270 -17.70 -19.01 -27.35
N GLY A 271 -16.42 -19.21 -27.04
CA GLY A 271 -15.41 -19.70 -27.97
C GLY A 271 -15.78 -21.04 -28.64
N ARG A 272 -16.34 -21.97 -27.84
CA ARG A 272 -16.79 -23.28 -28.39
C ARG A 272 -18.01 -23.14 -29.29
N LYS A 273 -18.99 -22.31 -28.94
CA LYS A 273 -20.21 -22.09 -29.74
C LYS A 273 -19.89 -21.40 -31.07
N ARG A 274 -18.90 -20.50 -31.07
CA ARG A 274 -18.49 -19.76 -32.27
C ARG A 274 -17.38 -20.44 -33.06
N GLN A 275 -16.96 -21.64 -32.65
CA GLN A 275 -15.91 -22.44 -33.31
C GLN A 275 -14.60 -21.64 -33.50
N LEU A 276 -14.26 -20.80 -32.53
CA LEU A 276 -13.01 -20.03 -32.51
C LEU A 276 -11.86 -21.03 -32.26
N LEU A 277 -11.37 -21.65 -33.30
CA LEU A 277 -10.18 -22.51 -33.23
C LEU A 277 -8.95 -21.67 -33.53
N PRO A 278 -7.86 -21.79 -32.74
CA PRO A 278 -6.60 -21.18 -33.10
C PRO A 278 -6.12 -21.76 -34.44
N THR A 279 -5.77 -20.92 -35.38
CA THR A 279 -5.35 -21.28 -36.74
C THR A 279 -4.01 -21.98 -36.80
N ALA A 280 -3.21 -21.95 -35.78
CA ALA A 280 -1.99 -22.77 -35.62
C ALA A 280 -1.55 -22.78 -34.15
N PRO A 281 -0.98 -23.87 -33.61
CA PRO A 281 -0.31 -23.83 -32.32
C PRO A 281 0.92 -22.95 -32.43
N GLN A 282 0.98 -21.88 -31.61
CA GLN A 282 2.18 -21.11 -31.47
C GLN A 282 3.23 -21.96 -30.74
N PRO A 283 4.49 -21.98 -31.21
CA PRO A 283 5.55 -22.69 -30.49
C PRO A 283 5.69 -22.11 -29.06
N ALA A 284 5.82 -22.99 -28.09
CA ALA A 284 6.03 -22.60 -26.71
C ALA A 284 7.34 -21.83 -26.59
N GLN A 285 7.26 -20.52 -26.47
CA GLN A 285 8.41 -19.72 -26.04
C GLN A 285 8.40 -19.61 -24.52
N ALA A 286 9.61 -19.61 -23.91
CA ALA A 286 9.81 -19.64 -22.47
C ALA A 286 9.48 -18.30 -21.76
N ARG A 287 8.33 -17.68 -22.06
CA ARG A 287 7.84 -16.48 -21.39
C ARG A 287 6.37 -16.64 -21.02
N PRO A 288 5.89 -16.05 -19.87
CA PRO A 288 4.49 -16.13 -19.51
C PRO A 288 3.63 -15.46 -20.58
N TRP A 289 2.66 -16.20 -21.13
CA TRP A 289 1.81 -15.78 -22.23
C TRP A 289 0.35 -15.70 -21.82
N VAL A 290 -0.33 -14.68 -22.31
CA VAL A 290 -1.78 -14.78 -22.55
C VAL A 290 -1.94 -15.54 -23.87
N ARG A 291 -2.38 -16.79 -23.82
CA ARG A 291 -2.75 -17.60 -24.98
C ARG A 291 -4.21 -17.37 -25.35
#